data_bcd4f1a99171ba38c741764948e5eaef
#
_entry.id   bcd4f1a99171ba38c741764948e5eaef
#
_cell.length_a   1.000
_cell.length_b   1.000
_cell.length_c   1.000
_cell.angle_alpha   90.00
_cell.angle_beta   90.00
_cell.angle_gamma   90.00
#
_symmetry.space_group_name_H-M   'P 1'
#
loop_
_entity.id
_entity.type
_entity.pdbx_description
1 polymer ?
#
loop_
_entity_poly.entity_id
_entity_poly.type
_entity_poly.pdbx_seq_one_letter_code
_entity_poly.pdbx_strand_id
1 'polypeptide(L)'
;MPNWTKEQSDAINKDGTNIIVSAGAGSGKTAVLSERVLRKLKEGVNVNELLILTFTKAAAKEMKERIRKKIKKEPSLSSQLELIDSAYITTFDSYSLSVLKRYHYLLNLPKNICITDSTLVQIKKEEILDNIFEELYEEKNEKFEEFISTFC
;
A
#
# COMPACT_ATOMS: atom_id res chain seq x y z
N MET A 1 2.07 30.94 7.60
CA MET A 1 2.44 29.81 6.73
C MET A 1 3.58 29.05 7.38
N PRO A 2 3.70 27.73 7.31
CA PRO A 2 4.87 27.05 7.84
C PRO A 2 6.13 27.54 7.11
N ASN A 3 7.19 27.78 7.85
CA ASN A 3 8.49 28.08 7.23
C ASN A 3 9.10 26.77 6.72
N TRP A 4 9.05 26.54 5.41
CA TRP A 4 9.67 25.41 4.76
C TRP A 4 11.16 25.67 4.54
N THR A 5 12.03 24.67 4.75
CA THR A 5 13.40 24.76 4.28
C THR A 5 13.44 24.78 2.75
N LYS A 6 14.59 25.13 2.17
CA LYS A 6 14.77 25.14 0.72
C LYS A 6 14.47 23.76 0.11
N GLU A 7 15.01 22.69 0.70
CA GLU A 7 14.84 21.32 0.25
C GLU A 7 13.37 20.86 0.37
N GLN A 8 12.70 21.25 1.46
CA GLN A 8 11.27 20.98 1.63
C GLN A 8 10.44 21.73 0.58
N SER A 9 10.74 22.99 0.32
CA SER A 9 10.09 23.81 -0.70
C SER A 9 10.31 23.19 -2.10
N ASP A 10 11.52 22.75 -2.42
CA ASP A 10 11.84 22.08 -3.67
C ASP A 10 11.03 20.78 -3.80
N ALA A 11 10.95 19.96 -2.76
CA ALA A 11 10.16 18.73 -2.74
C ALA A 11 8.64 18.98 -2.92
N ILE A 12 8.13 20.11 -2.44
CA ILE A 12 6.73 20.52 -2.62
C ILE A 12 6.48 20.99 -4.06
N ASN A 13 7.41 21.77 -4.64
CA ASN A 13 7.14 22.58 -5.84
C ASN A 13 7.70 21.99 -7.14
N LYS A 14 8.68 21.09 -7.08
CA LYS A 14 9.31 20.54 -8.28
C LYS A 14 8.35 19.63 -9.07
N ASP A 15 8.26 19.82 -10.37
CA ASP A 15 7.42 19.07 -11.30
C ASP A 15 8.21 18.61 -12.56
N GLY A 16 7.52 17.84 -13.42
CA GLY A 16 8.03 17.43 -14.74
C GLY A 16 9.06 16.31 -14.72
N THR A 17 9.32 15.67 -13.57
CA THR A 17 10.29 14.56 -13.44
C THR A 17 9.96 13.66 -12.25
N ASN A 18 10.56 12.47 -12.21
CA ASN A 18 10.56 11.62 -11.02
C ASN A 18 11.41 12.29 -9.92
N ILE A 19 10.89 12.30 -8.70
CA ILE A 19 11.52 12.94 -7.56
C ILE A 19 11.71 11.90 -6.46
N ILE A 20 12.95 11.78 -5.99
CA ILE A 20 13.31 11.00 -4.81
C ILE A 20 13.66 11.97 -3.71
N VAL A 21 13.02 11.84 -2.54
CA VAL A 21 13.30 12.64 -1.35
C VAL A 21 13.90 11.74 -0.27
N SER A 22 15.19 11.91 -0.01
CA SER A 22 15.88 11.27 1.12
C SER A 22 15.76 12.16 2.36
N ALA A 23 15.24 11.62 3.45
CA ALA A 23 14.99 12.41 4.64
C ALA A 23 14.95 11.52 5.90
N GLY A 24 15.61 11.93 6.97
CA GLY A 24 15.62 11.24 8.26
C GLY A 24 14.26 11.21 8.97
N ALA A 25 14.18 10.48 10.08
CA ALA A 25 13.00 10.53 10.96
C ALA A 25 12.80 11.96 11.49
N GLY A 26 11.55 12.39 11.62
CA GLY A 26 11.23 13.74 12.11
C GLY A 26 11.46 14.89 11.13
N SER A 27 12.01 14.68 9.94
CA SER A 27 12.28 15.73 8.93
C SER A 27 11.04 16.35 8.27
N GLY A 28 9.85 15.95 8.67
CA GLY A 28 8.60 16.50 8.14
C GLY A 28 8.13 15.90 6.82
N LYS A 29 8.60 14.72 6.40
CA LYS A 29 8.19 14.03 5.13
C LYS A 29 6.68 14.03 4.90
N THR A 30 5.92 13.64 5.91
CA THR A 30 4.44 13.58 5.82
C THR A 30 3.82 14.99 5.65
N ALA A 31 4.41 15.99 6.28
CA ALA A 31 3.95 17.38 6.15
C ALA A 31 4.24 17.92 4.73
N VAL A 32 5.43 17.66 4.21
CA VAL A 32 5.84 18.02 2.83
C VAL A 32 4.92 17.33 1.81
N LEU A 33 4.69 16.02 1.95
CA LEU A 33 3.81 15.27 1.03
C LEU A 33 2.39 15.84 1.05
N SER A 34 1.82 16.09 2.23
CA SER A 34 0.47 16.65 2.32
C SER A 34 0.38 18.08 1.77
N GLU A 35 1.45 18.87 1.83
CA GLU A 35 1.51 20.19 1.21
C GLU A 35 1.60 20.09 -0.31
N ARG A 36 2.42 19.19 -0.83
CA ARG A 36 2.51 18.89 -2.25
C ARG A 36 1.15 18.49 -2.83
N VAL A 37 0.41 17.62 -2.12
CA VAL A 37 -0.97 17.27 -2.50
C VAL A 37 -1.84 18.50 -2.58
N LEU A 38 -1.86 19.35 -1.53
CA LEU A 38 -2.67 20.57 -1.50
C LEU A 38 -2.34 21.50 -2.68
N ARG A 39 -1.05 21.64 -3.02
CA ARG A 39 -0.61 22.41 -4.20
C ARG A 39 -1.20 21.83 -5.49
N LYS A 40 -1.13 20.50 -5.69
CA LYS A 40 -1.71 19.85 -6.87
C LYS A 40 -3.21 20.07 -6.99
N LEU A 41 -3.93 20.04 -5.87
CA LEU A 41 -5.37 20.35 -5.86
C LEU A 41 -5.63 21.81 -6.27
N LYS A 42 -4.79 22.76 -5.84
CA LYS A 42 -4.87 24.18 -6.25
C LYS A 42 -4.55 24.38 -7.73
N GLU A 43 -3.78 23.51 -8.33
CA GLU A 43 -3.48 23.48 -9.77
C GLU A 43 -4.61 22.85 -10.61
N GLY A 44 -5.68 22.37 -9.97
CA GLY A 44 -6.85 21.81 -10.63
C GLY A 44 -6.87 20.28 -10.76
N VAL A 45 -5.88 19.57 -10.20
CA VAL A 45 -5.89 18.10 -10.12
C VAL A 45 -6.88 17.68 -9.04
N ASN A 46 -7.75 16.71 -9.31
CA ASN A 46 -8.65 16.18 -8.29
C ASN A 46 -7.95 15.19 -7.36
N VAL A 47 -8.37 15.14 -6.09
CA VAL A 47 -7.75 14.25 -5.09
C VAL A 47 -7.88 12.76 -5.45
N ASN A 48 -8.93 12.35 -6.16
CA ASN A 48 -9.14 10.98 -6.64
C ASN A 48 -8.34 10.63 -7.90
N GLU A 49 -7.67 11.60 -8.52
CA GLU A 49 -6.70 11.38 -9.61
C GLU A 49 -5.28 11.12 -9.08
N LEU A 50 -5.06 11.31 -7.76
CA LEU A 50 -3.79 11.08 -7.12
C LEU A 50 -3.73 9.68 -6.49
N LEU A 51 -2.61 9.00 -6.68
CA LEU A 51 -2.29 7.75 -5.98
C LEU A 51 -1.26 8.04 -4.90
N ILE A 52 -1.66 7.85 -3.64
CA ILE A 52 -0.80 8.05 -2.46
C ILE A 52 -0.68 6.74 -1.72
N LEU A 53 0.52 6.17 -1.72
CA LEU A 53 0.79 4.87 -1.12
C LEU A 53 1.59 5.03 0.18
N THR A 54 1.25 4.21 1.16
CA THR A 54 1.94 4.10 2.45
C THR A 54 2.20 2.64 2.80
N PHE A 55 3.09 2.38 3.77
CA PHE A 55 3.40 1.01 4.20
C PHE A 55 2.32 0.42 5.12
N THR A 56 1.63 1.24 5.90
CA THR A 56 0.64 0.75 6.88
C THR A 56 -0.72 1.40 6.69
N LYS A 57 -1.77 0.67 7.03
CA LYS A 57 -3.15 1.17 7.03
C LYS A 57 -3.32 2.39 7.96
N ALA A 58 -2.61 2.38 9.10
CA ALA A 58 -2.63 3.50 10.05
C ALA A 58 -2.04 4.77 9.42
N ALA A 59 -0.88 4.67 8.73
CA ALA A 59 -0.28 5.80 8.04
C ALA A 59 -1.14 6.31 6.88
N ALA A 60 -1.82 5.42 6.14
CA ALA A 60 -2.76 5.81 5.10
C ALA A 60 -3.93 6.60 5.67
N LYS A 61 -4.53 6.13 6.78
CA LYS A 61 -5.62 6.82 7.47
C LYS A 61 -5.17 8.19 7.98
N GLU A 62 -4.00 8.26 8.62
CA GLU A 62 -3.45 9.54 9.10
C GLU A 62 -3.22 10.52 7.94
N MET A 63 -2.65 10.07 6.83
CA MET A 63 -2.43 10.89 5.64
C MET A 63 -3.75 11.42 5.09
N LYS A 64 -4.77 10.58 4.95
CA LYS A 64 -6.10 10.96 4.47
C LYS A 64 -6.73 12.04 5.36
N GLU A 65 -6.68 11.87 6.68
CA GLU A 65 -7.19 12.85 7.62
C GLU A 65 -6.40 14.17 7.60
N ARG A 66 -5.09 14.11 7.41
CA ARG A 66 -4.23 15.31 7.30
C ARG A 66 -4.57 16.10 6.03
N ILE A 67 -4.74 15.42 4.90
CA ILE A 67 -5.16 16.06 3.64
C ILE A 67 -6.57 16.65 3.79
N ARG A 68 -7.52 15.91 4.37
CA ARG A 68 -8.88 16.38 4.65
C ARG A 68 -8.90 17.66 5.50
N LYS A 69 -8.09 17.70 6.57
CA LYS A 69 -7.96 18.89 7.42
C LYS A 69 -7.39 20.10 6.67
N LYS A 70 -6.48 19.89 5.72
CA LYS A 70 -5.93 20.96 4.89
C LYS A 70 -6.96 21.48 3.89
N ILE A 71 -7.68 20.58 3.21
CA ILE A 71 -8.76 20.94 2.27
C ILE A 71 -9.83 21.78 2.99
N LYS A 72 -10.25 21.39 4.21
CA LYS A 72 -11.22 22.15 5.01
C LYS A 72 -10.81 23.60 5.33
N LYS A 73 -9.51 23.89 5.32
CA LYS A 73 -8.99 25.25 5.56
C LYS A 73 -8.94 26.12 4.30
N GLU A 74 -9.22 25.55 3.13
CA GLU A 74 -9.14 26.19 1.83
C GLU A 74 -10.53 26.19 1.17
N PRO A 75 -11.31 27.24 1.30
CA PRO A 75 -12.69 27.30 0.76
C PRO A 75 -12.77 26.97 -0.75
N SER A 76 -11.75 27.34 -1.50
CA SER A 76 -11.66 27.05 -2.95
C SER A 76 -11.57 25.55 -3.28
N LEU A 77 -11.25 24.70 -2.31
CA LEU A 77 -11.10 23.25 -2.48
C LEU A 77 -12.24 22.45 -1.83
N SER A 78 -13.35 23.10 -1.44
CA SER A 78 -14.46 22.45 -0.74
C SER A 78 -15.03 21.24 -1.49
N SER A 79 -15.12 21.29 -2.81
CA SER A 79 -15.56 20.16 -3.66
C SER A 79 -14.68 18.91 -3.53
N GLN A 80 -13.41 19.06 -3.18
CA GLN A 80 -12.49 17.95 -2.99
C GLN A 80 -12.80 17.10 -1.74
N LEU A 81 -13.61 17.64 -0.80
CA LEU A 81 -14.06 16.88 0.36
C LEU A 81 -15.00 15.73 0.00
N GLU A 82 -15.77 15.86 -1.07
CA GLU A 82 -16.65 14.79 -1.56
C GLU A 82 -15.84 13.70 -2.26
N LEU A 83 -14.74 14.07 -2.89
CA LEU A 83 -13.89 13.14 -3.64
C LEU A 83 -12.87 12.39 -2.79
N ILE A 84 -12.55 12.88 -1.59
CA ILE A 84 -11.45 12.30 -0.78
C ILE A 84 -11.72 10.86 -0.34
N ASP A 85 -12.98 10.46 -0.22
CA ASP A 85 -13.33 9.10 0.19
C ASP A 85 -13.14 8.08 -0.93
N SER A 86 -13.22 8.51 -2.18
CA SER A 86 -12.90 7.71 -3.37
C SER A 86 -11.42 7.78 -3.77
N ALA A 87 -10.62 8.62 -3.12
CA ALA A 87 -9.20 8.79 -3.45
C ALA A 87 -8.35 7.59 -3.00
N TYR A 88 -7.38 7.21 -3.82
CA TYR A 88 -6.42 6.15 -3.53
C TYR A 88 -5.33 6.63 -2.57
N ILE A 89 -5.71 6.83 -1.31
CA ILE A 89 -4.80 7.10 -0.18
C ILE A 89 -4.78 5.83 0.67
N THR A 90 -3.88 4.91 0.39
CA THR A 90 -3.98 3.53 0.86
C THR A 90 -2.62 2.85 0.96
N THR A 91 -2.57 1.56 1.33
CA THR A 91 -1.35 0.75 1.27
C THR A 91 -1.16 0.17 -0.13
N PHE A 92 0.09 -0.21 -0.43
CA PHE A 92 0.42 -0.89 -1.68
C PHE A 92 -0.43 -2.16 -1.88
N ASP A 93 -0.53 -3.00 -0.86
CA ASP A 93 -1.32 -4.24 -0.93
C ASP A 93 -2.81 -3.98 -1.20
N SER A 94 -3.40 -2.99 -0.51
CA SER A 94 -4.81 -2.64 -0.71
C SER A 94 -5.06 -2.07 -2.10
N TYR A 95 -4.11 -1.28 -2.64
CA TYR A 95 -4.20 -0.79 -4.02
C TYR A 95 -4.08 -1.94 -5.02
N SER A 96 -3.08 -2.80 -4.86
CA SER A 96 -2.89 -3.98 -5.72
C SER A 96 -4.13 -4.88 -5.74
N LEU A 97 -4.73 -5.13 -4.56
CA LEU A 97 -5.98 -5.88 -4.46
C LEU A 97 -7.13 -5.18 -5.20
N SER A 98 -7.22 -3.85 -5.17
CA SER A 98 -8.25 -3.10 -5.90
C SER A 98 -8.08 -3.23 -7.43
N VAL A 99 -6.84 -3.22 -7.90
CA VAL A 99 -6.49 -3.45 -9.32
C VAL A 99 -6.84 -4.88 -9.72
N LEU A 100 -6.46 -5.88 -8.90
CA LEU A 100 -6.82 -7.28 -9.15
C LEU A 100 -8.32 -7.49 -9.21
N LYS A 101 -9.09 -6.91 -8.29
CA LYS A 101 -10.56 -6.99 -8.31
C LYS A 101 -11.20 -6.32 -9.52
N ARG A 102 -10.58 -5.28 -10.06
CA ARG A 102 -11.06 -4.59 -11.27
C ARG A 102 -10.79 -5.40 -12.53
N TYR A 103 -9.62 -6.04 -12.62
CA TYR A 103 -9.13 -6.72 -13.82
C TYR A 103 -9.02 -8.25 -13.65
N HIS A 104 -9.70 -8.84 -12.65
CA HIS A 104 -9.65 -10.26 -12.31
C HIS A 104 -9.91 -11.18 -13.53
N TYR A 105 -10.78 -10.74 -14.43
CA TYR A 105 -11.17 -11.50 -15.62
C TYR A 105 -10.01 -11.69 -16.61
N LEU A 106 -9.03 -10.78 -16.66
CA LEU A 106 -7.85 -10.92 -17.51
C LEU A 106 -6.91 -12.05 -17.05
N LEU A 107 -7.00 -12.41 -15.79
CA LEU A 107 -6.16 -13.44 -15.15
C LEU A 107 -6.95 -14.73 -14.86
N ASN A 108 -8.20 -14.83 -15.30
CA ASN A 108 -9.11 -15.93 -14.97
C ASN A 108 -9.26 -16.17 -13.46
N LEU A 109 -9.21 -15.10 -12.67
CA LEU A 109 -9.35 -15.15 -11.21
C LEU A 109 -10.81 -14.85 -10.79
N PRO A 110 -11.29 -15.43 -9.69
CA PRO A 110 -12.63 -15.10 -9.17
C PRO A 110 -12.68 -13.66 -8.66
N LYS A 111 -13.84 -13.01 -8.72
CA LYS A 111 -14.02 -11.62 -8.27
C LYS A 111 -13.85 -11.44 -6.75
N ASN A 112 -14.04 -12.48 -5.97
CA ASN A 112 -14.01 -12.48 -4.51
C ASN A 112 -12.60 -12.68 -3.91
N ILE A 113 -11.56 -12.30 -4.64
CA ILE A 113 -10.17 -12.35 -4.16
C ILE A 113 -10.01 -11.49 -2.90
N CYS A 114 -9.32 -12.02 -1.91
CA CYS A 114 -8.95 -11.32 -0.70
C CYS A 114 -7.50 -11.64 -0.29
N ILE A 115 -6.93 -10.79 0.56
CA ILE A 115 -5.65 -11.08 1.21
C ILE A 115 -5.98 -11.98 2.40
N THR A 116 -5.43 -13.19 2.39
CA THR A 116 -5.64 -14.17 3.45
C THR A 116 -4.83 -13.81 4.70
N ASP A 117 -5.38 -14.11 5.86
CA ASP A 117 -4.68 -13.99 7.14
C ASP A 117 -3.45 -14.91 7.19
N SER A 118 -2.35 -14.40 7.75
CA SER A 118 -1.09 -15.16 7.85
C SER A 118 -1.23 -16.46 8.65
N THR A 119 -2.09 -16.49 9.66
CA THR A 119 -2.36 -17.68 10.47
C THR A 119 -3.00 -18.78 9.63
N LEU A 120 -3.99 -18.44 8.81
CA LEU A 120 -4.61 -19.41 7.89
C LEU A 120 -3.63 -19.93 6.85
N VAL A 121 -2.74 -19.06 6.35
CA VAL A 121 -1.68 -19.49 5.43
C VAL A 121 -0.73 -20.47 6.10
N GLN A 122 -0.37 -20.22 7.37
CA GLN A 122 0.52 -21.11 8.10
C GLN A 122 -0.12 -22.49 8.35
N ILE A 123 -1.36 -22.53 8.81
CA ILE A 123 -2.12 -23.78 8.99
C ILE A 123 -2.17 -24.58 7.68
N LYS A 124 -2.44 -23.90 6.56
CA LYS A 124 -2.52 -24.56 5.25
C LYS A 124 -1.17 -25.08 4.78
N LYS A 125 -0.07 -24.41 5.11
CA LYS A 125 1.29 -24.92 4.82
C LYS A 125 1.61 -26.18 5.61
N GLU A 126 1.24 -26.21 6.89
CA GLU A 126 1.44 -27.39 7.74
C GLU A 126 0.62 -28.57 7.20
N GLU A 127 -0.66 -28.39 6.92
CA GLU A 127 -1.51 -29.43 6.29
C GLU A 127 -0.92 -29.98 4.99
N ILE A 128 -0.42 -29.10 4.10
CA ILE A 128 0.20 -29.52 2.85
C ILE A 128 1.51 -30.28 3.10
N LEU A 129 2.30 -29.83 4.07
CA LEU A 129 3.55 -30.51 4.41
C LEU A 129 3.30 -31.92 4.97
N ASP A 130 2.32 -32.05 5.85
CA ASP A 130 1.92 -33.34 6.41
C ASP A 130 1.47 -34.30 5.30
N ASN A 131 0.63 -33.84 4.37
CA ASN A 131 0.19 -34.64 3.22
C ASN A 131 1.37 -35.11 2.33
N ILE A 132 2.33 -34.21 2.06
CA ILE A 132 3.54 -34.54 1.29
C ILE A 132 4.36 -35.62 2.03
N PHE A 133 4.48 -35.52 3.34
CA PHE A 133 5.21 -36.49 4.13
C PHE A 133 4.50 -37.86 4.11
N GLU A 134 3.19 -37.88 4.25
CA GLU A 134 2.39 -39.13 4.16
C GLU A 134 2.56 -39.79 2.78
N GLU A 135 2.43 -39.01 1.68
CA GLU A 135 2.63 -39.52 0.32
C GLU A 135 4.03 -40.13 0.15
N LEU A 136 5.09 -39.44 0.61
CA LEU A 136 6.47 -39.93 0.49
C LEU A 136 6.75 -41.18 1.35
N TYR A 137 6.08 -41.30 2.49
CA TYR A 137 6.16 -42.54 3.31
C TYR A 137 5.43 -43.70 2.62
N GLU A 138 4.25 -43.49 2.04
CA GLU A 138 3.49 -44.51 1.33
C GLU A 138 4.24 -44.98 0.08
N GLU A 139 4.88 -44.07 -0.66
CA GLU A 139 5.72 -44.41 -1.84
C GLU A 139 7.03 -45.08 -1.49
N LYS A 140 7.41 -45.18 -0.21
CA LYS A 140 8.72 -45.70 0.24
C LYS A 140 9.88 -45.02 -0.48
N ASN A 141 9.87 -43.72 -0.53
CA ASN A 141 10.87 -42.92 -1.22
C ASN A 141 12.22 -43.00 -0.49
N GLU A 142 13.19 -43.70 -1.07
CA GLU A 142 14.51 -43.94 -0.45
C GLU A 142 15.23 -42.63 -0.04
N LYS A 143 15.15 -41.59 -0.86
CA LYS A 143 15.77 -40.28 -0.53
C LYS A 143 15.09 -39.58 0.63
N PHE A 144 13.80 -39.76 0.76
CA PHE A 144 13.04 -39.22 1.88
C PHE A 144 13.36 -39.96 3.17
N GLU A 145 13.48 -41.30 3.14
CA GLU A 145 13.90 -42.11 4.29
C GLU A 145 15.31 -41.72 4.74
N GLU A 146 16.24 -41.51 3.81
CA GLU A 146 17.58 -41.02 4.13
C GLU A 146 17.54 -39.60 4.76
N PHE A 147 16.71 -38.70 4.23
CA PHE A 147 16.51 -37.36 4.79
C PHE A 147 15.99 -37.45 6.23
N ILE A 148 14.92 -38.19 6.46
CA ILE A 148 14.33 -38.34 7.80
C ILE A 148 15.35 -38.92 8.79
N SER A 149 16.10 -39.99 8.40
CA SER A 149 17.10 -40.59 9.26
C SER A 149 18.26 -39.65 9.63
N THR A 150 18.50 -38.63 8.79
CA THR A 150 19.62 -37.69 8.98
C THR A 150 19.21 -36.46 9.80
N PHE A 151 17.98 -35.98 9.66
CA PHE A 151 17.54 -34.66 10.17
C PHE A 151 16.40 -34.71 11.17
N CYS A 152 15.74 -35.82 11.35
CA CYS A 152 14.66 -36.04 12.31
C CYS A 152 15.00 -37.19 13.29
#